data_e15b8015b9ae98748485fbfa8ff58f57
#
_entry.id   e15b8015b9ae98748485fbfa8ff58f57
#
_cell.length_a   1.000
_cell.length_b   1.000
_cell.length_c   1.000
_cell.angle_alpha   90.00
_cell.angle_beta   90.00
_cell.angle_gamma   90.00
#
_symmetry.space_group_name_H-M   'P 1'
#
loop_
_entity.id
_entity.type
_entity.pdbx_description
1 polymer ?
#
loop_
_entity_poly.entity_id
_entity_poly.type
_entity_poly.pdbx_seq_one_letter_code
_entity_poly.pdbx_strand_id
1 'polypeptide(L)'
;MMTVLLIAAATPAWSERIWDNELKRYLTEQEMSMAEVFMTEEDAVKIMLPKSDRVRKDVIRLNQEKKTQIEDRIGWKFPEESFEVYIGETGEKVDGYAMVHNTIGKHKPMTYMVGVDHQGRVSDVELLVYREARGS
;
A
#
# COMPACT_ATOMS: atom_id res chain seq x y z
N MET A 1 -26.74 22.61 20.90
CA MET A 1 -25.47 22.01 21.21
C MET A 1 -25.06 21.15 20.02
N MET A 2 -24.17 21.64 19.18
CA MET A 2 -23.69 20.89 18.04
C MET A 2 -22.59 19.93 18.53
N THR A 3 -22.89 18.65 18.51
CA THR A 3 -21.88 17.64 18.68
C THR A 3 -21.11 17.55 17.34
N VAL A 4 -19.92 18.09 17.30
CA VAL A 4 -19.04 17.84 16.18
C VAL A 4 -18.60 16.39 16.32
N LEU A 5 -19.22 15.51 15.54
CA LEU A 5 -18.70 14.18 15.36
C LEU A 5 -17.42 14.34 14.52
N LEU A 6 -16.28 14.38 15.19
CA LEU A 6 -15.02 14.12 14.56
C LEU A 6 -15.05 12.64 14.14
N ILE A 7 -15.51 12.40 12.94
CA ILE A 7 -15.22 11.13 12.29
C ILE A 7 -13.72 11.17 12.01
N ALA A 8 -12.94 10.68 12.94
CA ALA A 8 -11.60 10.29 12.63
C ALA A 8 -11.72 9.21 11.56
N ALA A 9 -11.52 9.59 10.29
CA ALA A 9 -11.37 8.63 9.24
C ALA A 9 -10.26 7.68 9.70
N ALA A 10 -10.63 6.41 9.95
CA ALA A 10 -9.64 5.40 10.26
C ALA A 10 -8.70 5.29 9.05
N THR A 11 -7.54 5.93 9.13
CA THR A 11 -6.49 5.76 8.14
C THR A 11 -6.06 4.30 8.17
N PRO A 12 -5.94 3.64 7.01
CA PRO A 12 -5.41 2.29 6.96
C PRO A 12 -4.07 2.21 7.70
N ALA A 13 -3.81 1.11 8.38
CA ALA A 13 -2.57 0.92 9.18
C ALA A 13 -1.29 1.17 8.37
N TRP A 14 -1.30 0.89 7.06
CA TRP A 14 -0.17 1.15 6.18
C TRP A 14 0.12 2.64 5.97
N SER A 15 -0.86 3.55 6.09
CA SER A 15 -0.67 5.00 5.95
C SER A 15 -0.07 5.65 7.19
N GLU A 16 -0.13 4.96 8.33
CA GLU A 16 0.37 5.47 9.62
C GLU A 16 1.84 5.12 9.88
N ARG A 17 2.36 4.12 9.15
CA ARG A 17 3.68 3.56 9.43
C ARG A 17 4.45 3.29 8.14
N ILE A 18 5.44 4.11 7.87
CA ILE A 18 6.36 3.90 6.74
C ILE A 18 7.76 3.66 7.29
N TRP A 19 8.32 2.51 6.95
CA TRP A 19 9.67 2.13 7.34
C TRP A 19 10.70 2.75 6.42
N ASP A 20 11.66 3.45 6.99
CA ASP A 20 12.83 3.97 6.29
C ASP A 20 13.99 2.99 6.45
N ASN A 21 14.44 2.41 5.35
CA ASN A 21 15.54 1.45 5.35
C ASN A 21 16.92 2.07 5.60
N GLU A 22 17.09 3.34 5.32
CA GLU A 22 18.33 4.05 5.60
C GLU A 22 18.44 4.40 7.08
N LEU A 23 17.36 4.97 7.62
CA LEU A 23 17.30 5.39 9.02
C LEU A 23 17.02 4.24 9.99
N LYS A 24 16.60 3.06 9.48
CA LYS A 24 16.23 1.88 10.27
C LYS A 24 15.16 2.16 11.32
N ARG A 25 14.20 3.01 10.98
CA ARG A 25 13.07 3.36 11.83
C ARG A 25 11.83 3.71 10.99
N TYR A 26 10.70 3.80 11.66
CA TYR A 26 9.50 4.37 11.05
C TYR A 26 9.63 5.90 10.96
N LEU A 27 9.05 6.46 9.90
CA LEU A 27 8.95 7.91 9.73
C LEU A 27 7.99 8.50 10.75
N THR A 28 8.25 9.74 11.12
CA THR A 28 7.38 10.53 12.00
C THR A 28 6.20 11.10 11.21
N GLU A 29 5.13 11.48 11.92
CA GLU A 29 3.98 12.15 11.31
C GLU A 29 4.37 13.42 10.56
N GLN A 30 5.32 14.17 11.09
CA GLN A 30 5.81 15.39 10.46
C GLN A 30 6.51 15.12 9.13
N GLU A 31 7.32 14.06 9.06
CA GLU A 31 7.96 13.63 7.82
C GLU A 31 6.96 13.17 6.76
N MET A 32 5.78 12.72 7.19
CA MET A 32 4.71 12.26 6.32
C MET A 32 3.71 13.36 5.95
N SER A 33 3.78 14.53 6.53
CA SER A 33 2.74 15.59 6.45
C SER A 33 2.66 16.32 5.12
N MET A 34 3.72 16.35 4.33
CA MET A 34 3.77 17.01 3.02
C MET A 34 3.42 16.02 1.92
N ALA A 35 2.18 15.99 1.51
CA ALA A 35 1.71 14.99 0.56
C ALA A 35 0.96 15.62 -0.62
N GLU A 36 1.28 15.17 -1.83
CA GLU A 36 0.46 15.39 -3.01
C GLU A 36 -0.27 14.08 -3.34
N VAL A 37 -1.59 14.10 -3.24
CA VAL A 37 -2.43 12.94 -3.53
C VAL A 37 -2.84 12.98 -4.99
N PHE A 38 -2.39 12.01 -5.78
CA PHE A 38 -2.77 11.87 -7.18
C PHE A 38 -4.05 11.07 -7.34
N MET A 39 -4.27 10.12 -6.46
CA MET A 39 -5.33 9.14 -6.59
C MET A 39 -5.68 8.55 -5.22
N THR A 40 -6.96 8.30 -5.01
CA THR A 40 -7.39 7.57 -3.82
C THR A 40 -7.11 6.08 -3.98
N GLU A 41 -7.01 5.37 -2.87
CA GLU A 41 -6.86 3.91 -2.87
C GLU A 41 -8.04 3.23 -3.56
N GLU A 42 -9.26 3.72 -3.32
CA GLU A 42 -10.49 3.20 -3.96
C GLU A 42 -10.45 3.33 -5.48
N ASP A 43 -10.05 4.49 -5.99
CA ASP A 43 -9.94 4.70 -7.45
C ASP A 43 -8.83 3.84 -8.06
N ALA A 44 -7.71 3.68 -7.36
CA ALA A 44 -6.62 2.82 -7.80
C ALA A 44 -7.05 1.34 -7.89
N VAL A 45 -7.83 0.87 -6.93
CA VAL A 45 -8.38 -0.49 -6.96
C VAL A 45 -9.22 -0.73 -8.22
N LYS A 46 -10.04 0.24 -8.60
CA LYS A 46 -10.86 0.16 -9.83
C LYS A 46 -10.00 0.07 -11.09
N ILE A 47 -8.86 0.74 -11.10
CA ILE A 47 -7.91 0.68 -12.21
C ILE A 47 -7.22 -0.67 -12.27
N MET A 48 -6.83 -1.23 -11.11
CA MET A 48 -6.13 -2.51 -11.04
C MET A 48 -7.01 -3.71 -11.33
N LEU A 49 -8.28 -3.64 -10.95
CA LEU A 49 -9.24 -4.74 -11.03
C LEU A 49 -10.51 -4.33 -11.80
N PRO A 50 -10.38 -3.83 -13.05
CA PRO A 50 -11.50 -3.20 -13.76
C PRO A 50 -12.58 -4.20 -14.22
N LYS A 51 -12.23 -5.48 -14.32
CA LYS A 51 -13.13 -6.54 -14.83
C LYS A 51 -13.77 -7.37 -13.74
N SER A 52 -13.42 -7.12 -12.49
CA SER A 52 -13.93 -7.90 -11.37
C SER A 52 -15.36 -7.49 -11.02
N ASP A 53 -16.24 -8.47 -10.86
CA ASP A 53 -17.62 -8.23 -10.40
C ASP A 53 -17.64 -7.88 -8.91
N ARG A 54 -16.66 -8.38 -8.18
CA ARG A 54 -16.53 -8.21 -6.73
C ARG A 54 -15.07 -8.02 -6.37
N VAL A 55 -14.80 -7.08 -5.48
CA VAL A 55 -13.50 -6.89 -4.86
C VAL A 55 -13.65 -7.05 -3.35
N ARG A 56 -12.88 -7.94 -2.77
CA ARG A 56 -12.81 -8.11 -1.32
C ARG A 56 -11.41 -7.77 -0.81
N LYS A 57 -11.32 -7.37 0.43
CA LYS A 57 -10.07 -7.05 1.13
C LYS A 57 -9.75 -8.18 2.10
N ASP A 58 -8.52 -8.63 2.08
CA ASP A 58 -8.02 -9.66 2.97
C ASP A 58 -6.69 -9.23 3.60
N VAL A 59 -6.32 -9.87 4.70
CA VAL A 59 -5.07 -9.61 5.39
C VAL A 59 -4.20 -10.87 5.29
N ILE A 60 -3.03 -10.71 4.72
CA ILE A 60 -2.03 -11.79 4.66
C ILE A 60 -1.06 -11.62 5.83
N ARG A 61 -1.04 -12.60 6.72
CA ARG A 61 -0.10 -12.65 7.83
C ARG A 61 1.15 -13.40 7.42
N LEU A 62 2.29 -12.83 7.80
CA LEU A 62 3.60 -13.38 7.47
C LEU A 62 4.15 -14.13 8.69
N ASN A 63 4.52 -15.38 8.50
CA ASN A 63 5.35 -16.08 9.46
C ASN A 63 6.83 -15.74 9.22
N GLN A 64 7.71 -16.16 10.11
CA GLN A 64 9.14 -15.83 10.01
C GLN A 64 9.78 -16.39 8.74
N GLU A 65 9.39 -17.57 8.30
CA GLU A 65 9.91 -18.20 7.08
C GLU A 65 9.57 -17.38 5.83
N LYS A 66 8.30 -16.97 5.67
CA LYS A 66 7.87 -16.13 4.56
C LYS A 66 8.52 -14.76 4.58
N LYS A 67 8.66 -14.19 5.77
CA LYS A 67 9.31 -12.90 5.96
C LYS A 67 10.78 -12.97 5.54
N THR A 68 11.49 -14.00 5.93
CA THR A 68 12.88 -14.24 5.51
C THR A 68 12.99 -14.41 3.99
N GLN A 69 12.09 -15.14 3.37
CA GLN A 69 12.06 -15.29 1.91
C GLN A 69 11.87 -13.96 1.18
N ILE A 70 11.01 -13.09 1.69
CA ILE A 70 10.79 -11.75 1.13
C ILE A 70 12.07 -10.92 1.28
N GLU A 71 12.65 -10.88 2.47
CA GLU A 71 13.86 -10.11 2.76
C GLU A 71 15.06 -10.55 1.91
N ASP A 72 15.22 -11.86 1.69
CA ASP A 72 16.26 -12.39 0.82
C ASP A 72 16.11 -11.93 -0.63
N ARG A 73 14.88 -11.80 -1.10
CA ARG A 73 14.60 -11.34 -2.48
C ARG A 73 14.77 -9.85 -2.68
N ILE A 74 14.32 -9.04 -1.72
CA ILE A 74 14.36 -7.58 -1.84
C ILE A 74 15.68 -6.97 -1.35
N GLY A 75 16.48 -7.70 -0.59
CA GLY A 75 17.79 -7.27 -0.11
C GLY A 75 17.77 -6.34 1.10
N TRP A 76 16.62 -6.15 1.73
CA TRP A 76 16.50 -5.35 2.95
C TRP A 76 15.45 -5.91 3.91
N LYS A 77 15.38 -5.35 5.11
CA LYS A 77 14.43 -5.77 6.12
C LYS A 77 12.98 -5.45 5.71
N PHE A 78 12.09 -6.42 5.86
CA PHE A 78 10.66 -6.26 5.73
C PHE A 78 10.04 -6.21 7.13
N PRO A 79 9.69 -5.02 7.64
CA PRO A 79 9.32 -4.87 9.05
C PRO A 79 7.86 -5.28 9.34
N GLU A 80 7.04 -5.43 8.32
CA GLU A 80 5.62 -5.69 8.49
C GLU A 80 5.34 -7.15 8.85
N GLU A 81 4.42 -7.36 9.78
CA GLU A 81 3.95 -8.68 10.19
C GLU A 81 2.80 -9.18 9.29
N SER A 82 2.16 -8.25 8.60
CA SER A 82 1.05 -8.53 7.70
C SER A 82 0.90 -7.44 6.67
N PHE A 83 0.18 -7.71 5.61
CA PHE A 83 -0.22 -6.71 4.64
C PHE A 83 -1.63 -6.97 4.12
N GLU A 84 -2.30 -5.89 3.70
CA GLU A 84 -3.62 -5.95 3.11
C GLU A 84 -3.53 -6.17 1.61
N VAL A 85 -4.43 -6.99 1.09
CA VAL A 85 -4.55 -7.27 -0.33
C VAL A 85 -5.99 -7.15 -0.77
N TYR A 86 -6.22 -6.51 -1.90
CA TYR A 86 -7.49 -6.53 -2.59
C TYR A 86 -7.51 -7.71 -3.55
N ILE A 87 -8.59 -8.48 -3.54
CA ILE A 87 -8.78 -9.65 -4.38
C ILE A 87 -9.98 -9.41 -5.27
N GLY A 88 -9.74 -9.37 -6.58
CA GLY A 88 -10.78 -9.23 -7.59
C GLY A 88 -11.31 -10.59 -8.02
N GLU A 89 -12.62 -10.74 -8.03
CA GLU A 89 -13.29 -12.00 -8.34
C GLU A 89 -14.43 -11.79 -9.33
N THR A 90 -14.59 -12.75 -10.23
CA THR A 90 -15.75 -12.87 -11.12
C THR A 90 -16.32 -14.28 -10.96
N GLY A 91 -17.52 -14.37 -10.38
CA GLY A 91 -18.06 -15.65 -9.94
C GLY A 91 -17.16 -16.30 -8.88
N GLU A 92 -16.73 -17.52 -9.10
CA GLU A 92 -15.80 -18.25 -8.22
C GLU A 92 -14.32 -18.09 -8.63
N LYS A 93 -14.06 -17.32 -9.67
CA LYS A 93 -12.73 -17.16 -10.24
C LYS A 93 -12.06 -15.89 -9.73
N VAL A 94 -10.79 -16.00 -9.29
CA VAL A 94 -9.94 -14.87 -8.97
C VAL A 94 -9.37 -14.27 -10.24
N ASP A 95 -9.60 -12.98 -10.47
CA ASP A 95 -9.09 -12.26 -11.63
C ASP A 95 -7.69 -11.70 -11.40
N GLY A 96 -7.42 -11.25 -10.18
CA GLY A 96 -6.15 -10.63 -9.83
C GLY A 96 -6.16 -10.07 -8.42
N TYR A 97 -5.07 -9.37 -8.11
CA TYR A 97 -4.79 -8.80 -6.79
C TYR A 97 -4.30 -7.37 -6.91
N ALA A 98 -4.52 -6.58 -5.89
CA ALA A 98 -3.92 -5.26 -5.77
C ALA A 98 -3.42 -5.03 -4.34
N MET A 99 -2.23 -4.45 -4.21
CA MET A 99 -1.60 -4.20 -2.92
C MET A 99 -1.08 -2.78 -2.86
N VAL A 100 -1.33 -2.11 -1.74
CA VAL A 100 -0.73 -0.81 -1.44
C VAL A 100 0.58 -1.04 -0.72
N HIS A 101 1.60 -0.32 -1.11
CA HIS A 101 2.89 -0.34 -0.46
C HIS A 101 3.49 1.06 -0.41
N ASN A 102 4.38 1.26 0.55
CA ASN A 102 5.13 2.49 0.71
C ASN A 102 6.61 2.22 0.47
N THR A 103 7.25 3.14 -0.22
CA THR A 103 8.70 3.11 -0.42
C THR A 103 9.27 4.50 -0.23
N ILE A 104 10.57 4.57 0.05
CA ILE A 104 11.26 5.85 0.08
C ILE A 104 11.64 6.22 -1.35
N GLY A 105 11.23 7.42 -1.78
CA GLY A 105 11.74 8.04 -3.00
C GLY A 105 13.17 8.49 -2.79
N LYS A 106 13.53 9.67 -3.29
CA LYS A 106 14.87 10.20 -3.04
C LYS A 106 15.10 10.51 -1.56
N HIS A 107 14.12 11.14 -0.89
CA HIS A 107 14.22 11.54 0.52
C HIS A 107 12.93 11.33 1.31
N LYS A 108 11.78 11.19 0.66
CA LYS A 108 10.47 11.12 1.28
C LYS A 108 9.69 9.88 0.84
N PRO A 109 8.74 9.41 1.66
CA PRO A 109 7.96 8.25 1.32
C PRO A 109 7.00 8.51 0.17
N MET A 110 6.83 7.49 -0.65
CA MET A 110 5.82 7.43 -1.69
C MET A 110 4.88 6.26 -1.40
N THR A 111 3.60 6.45 -1.69
CA THR A 111 2.59 5.40 -1.61
C THR A 111 2.17 5.02 -3.02
N TYR A 112 2.22 3.76 -3.33
CA TYR A 112 1.84 3.24 -4.64
C TYR A 112 1.02 1.96 -4.50
N MET A 113 0.27 1.63 -5.55
CA MET A 113 -0.47 0.38 -5.65
C MET A 113 0.11 -0.47 -6.77
N VAL A 114 0.26 -1.75 -6.50
CA VAL A 114 0.70 -2.75 -7.47
C VAL A 114 -0.46 -3.67 -7.77
N GLY A 115 -0.81 -3.78 -9.05
CA GLY A 115 -1.72 -4.80 -9.55
C GLY A 115 -0.96 -6.05 -9.95
N VAL A 116 -1.51 -7.20 -9.60
CA VAL A 116 -0.95 -8.51 -9.93
C VAL A 116 -2.04 -9.36 -10.56
N ASP A 117 -1.76 -9.98 -11.70
CA ASP A 117 -2.71 -10.86 -12.37
C ASP A 117 -2.85 -12.21 -11.65
N HIS A 118 -3.78 -13.04 -12.11
CA HIS A 118 -4.05 -14.35 -11.49
C HIS A 118 -2.86 -15.34 -11.63
N GLN A 119 -1.89 -15.04 -12.47
CA GLN A 119 -0.66 -15.83 -12.64
C GLN A 119 0.52 -15.31 -11.80
N GLY A 120 0.29 -14.27 -10.98
CA GLY A 120 1.32 -13.69 -10.13
C GLY A 120 2.24 -12.69 -10.82
N ARG A 121 1.87 -12.21 -12.02
CA ARG A 121 2.65 -11.20 -12.75
C ARG A 121 2.14 -9.80 -12.44
N VAL A 122 3.04 -8.85 -12.32
CA VAL A 122 2.68 -7.44 -12.17
C VAL A 122 1.96 -6.97 -13.44
N SER A 123 0.74 -6.49 -13.28
CA SER A 123 -0.10 -5.98 -14.37
C SER A 123 -0.02 -4.46 -14.53
N ASP A 124 0.10 -3.75 -13.42
CA ASP A 124 0.16 -2.27 -13.40
C ASP A 124 0.73 -1.76 -12.09
N VAL A 125 1.21 -0.51 -12.09
CA VAL A 125 1.67 0.20 -10.91
C VAL A 125 1.18 1.63 -10.99
N GLU A 126 0.50 2.11 -9.95
CA GLU A 126 0.00 3.48 -9.85
C GLU A 126 0.57 4.18 -8.61
N LEU A 127 1.03 5.40 -8.80
CA LEU A 127 1.46 6.27 -7.72
C LEU A 127 0.24 6.94 -7.09
N LEU A 128 0.01 6.73 -5.82
CA LEU A 128 -1.12 7.28 -5.09
C LEU A 128 -0.76 8.59 -4.39
N VAL A 129 0.36 8.59 -3.67
CA VAL A 129 0.78 9.74 -2.87
C VAL A 129 2.26 10.00 -3.04
N TYR A 130 2.59 11.23 -3.32
CA TYR A 130 3.96 11.70 -3.49
C TYR A 130 4.27 12.80 -2.46
N ARG A 131 5.39 12.71 -1.78
CA ARG A 131 5.72 13.59 -0.66
C ARG A 131 7.04 14.35 -0.83
N GLU A 132 7.75 14.14 -1.92
CA GLU A 132 8.99 14.88 -2.17
C GLU A 132 8.71 16.29 -2.68
N ALA A 133 9.48 17.27 -2.21
CA ALA A 133 9.42 18.61 -2.76
C ALA A 133 9.98 18.63 -4.18
N ARG A 134 9.25 19.24 -5.11
CA ARG A 134 9.71 19.40 -6.49
C ARG A 134 10.91 20.34 -6.53
N GLY A 135 11.97 19.93 -7.16
CA GLY A 135 13.15 20.75 -7.42
C GLY A 135 14.16 20.85 -6.27
N SER A 136 14.09 19.96 -5.29
CA SER A 136 15.16 19.81 -4.29
C SER A 136 16.22 18.81 -4.72
#